data_0ce93f726d835efa3c611cbec92bf8ed
#
_entry.id   0ce93f726d835efa3c611cbec92bf8ed
#
_cell.length_a   1.000
_cell.length_b   1.000
_cell.length_c   1.000
_cell.angle_alpha   90.00
_cell.angle_beta   90.00
_cell.angle_gamma   90.00
#
_symmetry.space_group_name_H-M   'P 1'
#
loop_
_entity.id
_entity.type
_entity.pdbx_description
1 polymer ?
#
loop_
_entity_poly.entity_id
_entity_poly.type
_entity_poly.pdbx_seq_one_letter_code
_entity_poly.pdbx_strand_id
1 'polypeptide(L)'
;MRTIYNICVLVLLVIGAWLVVNHFVHFGDGEFTDNATVQQHITPVNTRVGGFIKEIRFSEYQPVHKGDTLVIIEDSEFRLQLAQAEANLQREMAGGEATTSGIGVTRQNMSVSDAGIDEARVRLDNARQDDQRYAQLLKADAVTQQQYDQIHTNYLAAKARYEQVVRSRATLNRTEQEQGHRLSQNKAAIEVAQAQINLARLNLSYTVITATADGVVGKKNIHVGQLVQPGQAMVDIVDNSELWVVANYRETQLPGISLGAKVSIRADAVPDVEFEGTVERISDATGSAFSVIPQDNATGNFVKVEQRIPVRIHLEGDKSKLAKLRAGMNVECTVNK
;
A
#
# COMPACT_ATOMS: atom_id res chain seq x y z
N MET A 1 -33.00 -61.80 55.27
CA MET A 1 -32.13 -61.77 54.09
C MET A 1 -32.71 -60.97 52.92
N ARG A 2 -33.95 -61.11 52.47
CA ARG A 2 -34.60 -60.36 51.40
C ARG A 2 -34.59 -58.81 51.55
N THR A 3 -34.83 -58.34 52.77
CA THR A 3 -34.84 -56.88 53.08
C THR A 3 -33.47 -56.28 52.99
N ILE A 4 -32.42 -56.95 53.46
CA ILE A 4 -31.01 -56.45 53.32
C ILE A 4 -30.57 -56.41 51.86
N TYR A 5 -30.94 -57.41 51.06
CA TYR A 5 -30.66 -57.45 49.63
C TYR A 5 -31.34 -56.32 48.91
N ASN A 6 -32.60 -56.01 49.15
CA ASN A 6 -33.33 -54.91 48.55
C ASN A 6 -32.71 -53.53 48.90
N ILE A 7 -32.23 -53.37 50.14
CA ILE A 7 -31.54 -52.15 50.59
C ILE A 7 -30.22 -51.99 49.87
N CYS A 8 -29.42 -53.04 49.69
CA CYS A 8 -28.16 -52.98 48.93
C CYS A 8 -28.38 -52.65 47.46
N VAL A 9 -29.41 -53.22 46.81
CA VAL A 9 -29.73 -52.87 45.37
C VAL A 9 -30.17 -51.41 45.25
N LEU A 10 -30.98 -50.92 46.20
CA LEU A 10 -31.44 -49.52 46.20
C LEU A 10 -30.27 -48.53 46.37
N VAL A 11 -29.32 -48.84 47.28
CA VAL A 11 -28.10 -48.03 47.47
C VAL A 11 -27.24 -48.06 46.24
N LEU A 12 -27.06 -49.20 45.56
CA LEU A 12 -26.31 -49.25 44.28
C LEU A 12 -26.98 -48.44 43.16
N LEU A 13 -28.32 -48.48 43.10
CA LEU A 13 -29.05 -47.66 42.10
C LEU A 13 -28.91 -46.15 42.37
N VAL A 14 -28.94 -45.75 43.65
CA VAL A 14 -28.75 -44.34 44.04
C VAL A 14 -27.33 -43.87 43.75
N ILE A 15 -26.31 -44.69 44.04
CA ILE A 15 -24.91 -44.41 43.70
C ILE A 15 -24.71 -44.33 42.15
N GLY A 16 -25.33 -45.31 41.47
CA GLY A 16 -25.28 -45.28 39.97
C GLY A 16 -25.96 -44.03 39.38
N ALA A 17 -27.14 -43.70 39.88
CA ALA A 17 -27.83 -42.49 39.46
C ALA A 17 -27.05 -41.22 39.83
N TRP A 18 -26.43 -41.16 41.01
CA TRP A 18 -25.59 -40.05 41.44
C TRP A 18 -24.34 -39.89 40.55
N LEU A 19 -23.66 -41.00 40.17
CA LEU A 19 -22.53 -40.98 39.26
C LEU A 19 -22.93 -40.52 37.85
N VAL A 20 -24.08 -40.97 37.35
CA VAL A 20 -24.61 -40.54 36.05
C VAL A 20 -24.97 -39.06 36.10
N VAL A 21 -25.66 -38.60 37.13
CA VAL A 21 -26.02 -37.18 37.30
C VAL A 21 -24.76 -36.35 37.43
N ASN A 22 -23.77 -36.77 38.22
CA ASN A 22 -22.52 -36.02 38.39
C ASN A 22 -21.65 -35.99 37.13
N HIS A 23 -21.80 -37.00 36.24
CA HIS A 23 -21.08 -37.03 34.95
C HIS A 23 -21.73 -36.17 33.86
N PHE A 24 -23.07 -36.10 33.83
CA PHE A 24 -23.83 -35.37 32.82
C PHE A 24 -24.29 -33.97 33.26
N VAL A 25 -24.40 -33.71 34.54
CA VAL A 25 -24.84 -32.43 35.10
C VAL A 25 -23.67 -31.79 35.83
N HIS A 26 -23.11 -30.75 35.22
CA HIS A 26 -22.08 -29.93 35.86
C HIS A 26 -22.71 -29.09 36.97
N PHE A 27 -22.75 -29.63 38.21
CA PHE A 27 -23.12 -28.88 39.39
C PHE A 27 -21.94 -28.04 39.89
N GLY A 28 -21.53 -27.03 39.09
CA GLY A 28 -20.48 -26.08 39.46
C GLY A 28 -21.05 -24.69 39.66
N ASP A 29 -20.46 -23.90 40.56
CA ASP A 29 -20.84 -22.50 40.82
C ASP A 29 -20.49 -21.56 39.64
N GLY A 30 -20.15 -22.08 38.45
CA GLY A 30 -19.71 -21.34 37.28
C GLY A 30 -20.64 -21.48 36.07
N GLU A 31 -20.56 -20.50 35.16
CA GLU A 31 -21.28 -20.55 33.89
C GLU A 31 -20.49 -21.41 32.88
N PHE A 32 -21.13 -22.51 32.42
CA PHE A 32 -20.52 -23.49 31.52
C PHE A 32 -21.05 -23.35 30.10
N THR A 33 -20.16 -23.50 29.10
CA THR A 33 -20.53 -23.68 27.70
C THR A 33 -19.57 -24.66 26.98
N ASP A 34 -20.14 -25.52 26.17
CA ASP A 34 -19.49 -26.43 25.22
C ASP A 34 -19.39 -25.85 23.81
N ASN A 35 -20.06 -24.71 23.59
CA ASN A 35 -20.03 -24.00 22.30
C ASN A 35 -18.96 -22.93 22.30
N ALA A 36 -17.71 -23.37 22.29
CA ALA A 36 -16.57 -22.48 22.24
C ALA A 36 -15.50 -23.02 21.29
N THR A 37 -14.81 -22.12 20.63
CA THR A 37 -13.76 -22.46 19.64
C THR A 37 -12.53 -21.60 19.82
N VAL A 38 -11.38 -22.22 19.64
CA VAL A 38 -10.08 -21.52 19.56
C VAL A 38 -10.01 -20.76 18.25
N GLN A 39 -9.58 -19.51 18.28
CA GLN A 39 -9.37 -18.67 17.12
C GLN A 39 -7.96 -18.08 17.08
N GLN A 40 -7.50 -17.80 15.88
CA GLN A 40 -6.23 -17.14 15.58
C GLN A 40 -6.45 -16.14 14.43
N HIS A 41 -5.52 -15.21 14.23
CA HIS A 41 -5.52 -14.38 13.05
C HIS A 41 -5.14 -15.20 11.81
N ILE A 42 -6.05 -15.23 10.84
CA ILE A 42 -5.82 -15.86 9.54
C ILE A 42 -5.72 -14.73 8.51
N THR A 43 -4.54 -14.56 7.90
CA THR A 43 -4.28 -13.50 6.95
C THR A 43 -4.18 -14.09 5.54
N PRO A 44 -5.12 -13.79 4.64
CA PRO A 44 -5.03 -14.20 3.25
C PRO A 44 -3.92 -13.42 2.55
N VAL A 45 -3.04 -14.11 1.86
CA VAL A 45 -2.02 -13.54 0.98
C VAL A 45 -2.57 -13.48 -0.43
N ASN A 46 -2.88 -12.28 -0.90
CA ASN A 46 -3.48 -12.06 -2.21
C ASN A 46 -2.45 -11.55 -3.21
N THR A 47 -2.58 -11.95 -4.49
CA THR A 47 -1.80 -11.34 -5.56
C THR A 47 -2.30 -9.94 -5.90
N ARG A 48 -1.36 -9.03 -6.24
CA ARG A 48 -1.68 -7.67 -6.72
C ARG A 48 -1.66 -7.56 -8.24
N VAL A 49 -1.05 -8.55 -8.91
CA VAL A 49 -0.92 -8.59 -10.37
C VAL A 49 -1.46 -9.91 -10.92
N GLY A 50 -1.94 -9.89 -12.16
CA GLY A 50 -2.36 -11.09 -12.87
C GLY A 50 -1.19 -11.74 -13.63
N GLY A 51 -1.28 -13.03 -13.87
CA GLY A 51 -0.30 -13.77 -14.65
C GLY A 51 -0.32 -15.27 -14.35
N PHE A 52 0.54 -16.02 -15.00
CA PHE A 52 0.67 -17.46 -14.74
C PHE A 52 1.61 -17.69 -13.56
N ILE A 53 1.26 -18.65 -12.69
CA ILE A 53 2.13 -19.07 -11.60
C ILE A 53 3.33 -19.83 -12.20
N LYS A 54 4.53 -19.27 -12.02
CA LYS A 54 5.79 -19.86 -12.49
C LYS A 54 6.33 -20.88 -11.49
N GLU A 55 6.28 -20.54 -10.20
CA GLU A 55 6.86 -21.36 -9.14
C GLU A 55 6.12 -21.16 -7.82
N ILE A 56 5.99 -22.23 -7.04
CA ILE A 56 5.47 -22.21 -5.66
C ILE A 56 6.58 -22.70 -4.75
N ARG A 57 6.98 -21.89 -3.77
CA ARG A 57 8.14 -22.13 -2.89
C ARG A 57 7.78 -22.53 -1.47
N PHE A 58 6.56 -22.94 -1.23
CA PHE A 58 6.14 -23.44 0.07
C PHE A 58 5.47 -24.80 -0.04
N SER A 59 5.45 -25.53 1.08
CA SER A 59 4.64 -26.72 1.28
C SER A 59 3.48 -26.41 2.22
N GLU A 60 2.40 -27.20 2.13
CA GLU A 60 1.26 -27.06 3.06
C GLU A 60 1.73 -27.25 4.51
N TYR A 61 1.21 -26.41 5.39
CA TYR A 61 1.48 -26.43 6.84
C TYR A 61 2.94 -26.16 7.23
N GLN A 62 3.71 -25.58 6.32
CA GLN A 62 5.10 -25.18 6.60
C GLN A 62 5.12 -23.87 7.41
N PRO A 63 5.98 -23.75 8.44
CA PRO A 63 6.26 -22.47 9.08
C PRO A 63 6.98 -21.53 8.12
N VAL A 64 6.59 -20.26 8.12
CA VAL A 64 7.17 -19.20 7.30
C VAL A 64 7.38 -17.93 8.13
N HIS A 65 8.36 -17.13 7.73
CA HIS A 65 8.64 -15.83 8.29
C HIS A 65 8.17 -14.73 7.35
N LYS A 66 7.83 -13.59 7.92
CA LYS A 66 7.51 -12.40 7.15
C LYS A 66 8.62 -12.05 6.15
N GLY A 67 8.26 -11.94 4.88
CA GLY A 67 9.19 -11.68 3.78
C GLY A 67 9.64 -12.92 3.02
N ASP A 68 9.37 -14.15 3.50
CA ASP A 68 9.67 -15.37 2.77
C ASP A 68 8.91 -15.41 1.45
N THR A 69 9.58 -15.79 0.36
CA THR A 69 8.95 -15.91 -0.95
C THR A 69 8.07 -17.15 -1.02
N LEU A 70 6.78 -16.94 -1.28
CA LEU A 70 5.78 -18.01 -1.35
C LEU A 70 5.48 -18.42 -2.80
N VAL A 71 5.20 -17.43 -3.66
CA VAL A 71 4.80 -17.69 -5.05
C VAL A 71 5.52 -16.71 -5.96
N ILE A 72 5.92 -17.21 -7.13
CA ILE A 72 6.48 -16.40 -8.22
C ILE A 72 5.52 -16.46 -9.40
N ILE A 73 5.05 -15.33 -9.84
CA ILE A 73 4.27 -15.14 -11.07
C ILE A 73 5.26 -14.91 -12.21
N GLU A 74 4.90 -15.31 -13.43
CA GLU A 74 5.71 -15.09 -14.62
C GLU A 74 5.92 -13.57 -14.83
N ASP A 75 7.18 -13.16 -14.88
CA ASP A 75 7.60 -11.76 -14.84
C ASP A 75 8.02 -11.19 -16.22
N SER A 76 7.95 -12.00 -17.27
CA SER A 76 8.46 -11.66 -18.60
C SER A 76 7.82 -10.38 -19.16
N GLU A 77 6.50 -10.25 -19.04
CA GLU A 77 5.77 -9.07 -19.51
C GLU A 77 6.13 -7.80 -18.69
N PHE A 78 6.24 -7.93 -17.36
CA PHE A 78 6.59 -6.83 -16.47
C PHE A 78 8.03 -6.34 -16.72
N ARG A 79 8.96 -7.25 -17.03
CA ARG A 79 10.34 -6.89 -17.44
C ARG A 79 10.36 -6.12 -18.75
N LEU A 80 9.55 -6.51 -19.72
CA LEU A 80 9.43 -5.77 -20.99
C LEU A 80 8.83 -4.39 -20.78
N GLN A 81 7.81 -4.26 -19.91
CA GLN A 81 7.23 -2.97 -19.56
C GLN A 81 8.27 -2.06 -18.87
N LEU A 82 9.10 -2.61 -17.98
CA LEU A 82 10.19 -1.86 -17.36
C LEU A 82 11.21 -1.41 -18.40
N ALA A 83 11.67 -2.28 -19.29
CA ALA A 83 12.61 -1.95 -20.34
C ALA A 83 12.06 -0.87 -21.29
N GLN A 84 10.76 -0.92 -21.62
CA GLN A 84 10.08 0.10 -22.40
C GLN A 84 10.10 1.47 -21.70
N ALA A 85 9.80 1.49 -20.37
CA ALA A 85 9.83 2.72 -19.59
C ALA A 85 11.26 3.29 -19.48
N GLU A 86 12.27 2.45 -19.33
CA GLU A 86 13.69 2.86 -19.32
C GLU A 86 14.13 3.45 -20.66
N ALA A 87 13.73 2.84 -21.78
CA ALA A 87 13.99 3.38 -23.11
C ALA A 87 13.30 4.74 -23.33
N ASN A 88 12.09 4.93 -22.82
CA ASN A 88 11.40 6.22 -22.86
C ASN A 88 12.16 7.30 -22.09
N LEU A 89 12.66 7.00 -20.88
CA LEU A 89 13.48 7.96 -20.13
C LEU A 89 14.72 8.37 -20.90
N GLN A 90 15.43 7.42 -21.51
CA GLN A 90 16.60 7.73 -22.32
C GLN A 90 16.28 8.66 -23.50
N ARG A 91 15.13 8.44 -24.16
CA ARG A 91 14.65 9.31 -25.23
C ARG A 91 14.42 10.75 -24.75
N GLU A 92 13.74 10.93 -23.61
CA GLU A 92 13.45 12.25 -23.05
C GLU A 92 14.74 12.95 -22.57
N MET A 93 15.69 12.21 -22.01
CA MET A 93 17.01 12.74 -21.64
C MET A 93 17.80 13.25 -22.86
N ALA A 94 17.84 12.46 -23.93
CA ALA A 94 18.48 12.86 -25.18
C ALA A 94 17.82 14.12 -25.79
N GLY A 95 16.50 14.25 -25.71
CA GLY A 95 15.75 15.45 -26.08
C GLY A 95 16.15 16.68 -25.26
N GLY A 96 16.33 16.51 -23.96
CA GLY A 96 16.82 17.56 -23.05
C GLY A 96 18.24 18.02 -23.37
N GLU A 97 19.15 17.06 -23.63
CA GLU A 97 20.54 17.35 -24.04
C GLU A 97 20.61 18.11 -25.37
N ALA A 98 19.81 17.70 -26.36
CA ALA A 98 19.72 18.40 -27.66
C ALA A 98 19.24 19.84 -27.47
N THR A 99 18.22 20.06 -26.60
CA THR A 99 17.74 21.41 -26.30
C THR A 99 18.81 22.25 -25.59
N THR A 100 19.54 21.65 -24.64
CA THR A 100 20.66 22.32 -23.93
C THR A 100 21.76 22.72 -24.87
N SER A 101 22.13 21.84 -25.82
CA SER A 101 23.11 22.12 -26.86
C SER A 101 22.65 23.27 -27.77
N GLY A 102 21.36 23.30 -28.15
CA GLY A 102 20.75 24.39 -28.91
C GLY A 102 20.84 25.74 -28.21
N ILE A 103 20.59 25.76 -26.89
CA ILE A 103 20.77 26.97 -26.04
C ILE A 103 22.25 27.44 -26.11
N GLY A 104 23.21 26.52 -26.02
CA GLY A 104 24.63 26.82 -26.13
C GLY A 104 24.99 27.51 -27.44
N VAL A 105 24.48 26.99 -28.59
CA VAL A 105 24.66 27.61 -29.91
C VAL A 105 24.02 29.00 -29.96
N THR A 106 22.83 29.18 -29.44
CA THR A 106 22.15 30.49 -29.42
C THR A 106 22.93 31.48 -28.59
N ARG A 107 23.48 31.11 -27.43
CA ARG A 107 24.35 31.98 -26.61
C ARG A 107 25.63 32.38 -27.32
N GLN A 108 26.25 31.47 -28.09
CA GLN A 108 27.41 31.79 -28.90
C GLN A 108 27.06 32.83 -29.98
N ASN A 109 25.92 32.66 -30.66
CA ASN A 109 25.44 33.64 -31.64
C ASN A 109 25.13 35.00 -31.02
N MET A 110 24.63 35.01 -29.79
CA MET A 110 24.41 36.24 -29.01
C MET A 110 25.73 36.97 -28.74
N SER A 111 26.79 36.26 -28.34
CA SER A 111 28.12 36.83 -28.12
C SER A 111 28.70 37.44 -29.40
N VAL A 112 28.53 36.80 -30.56
CA VAL A 112 28.92 37.37 -31.84
C VAL A 112 28.12 38.63 -32.17
N SER A 113 26.80 38.63 -31.88
CA SER A 113 25.94 39.79 -32.09
C SER A 113 26.32 40.97 -31.16
N ASP A 114 26.72 40.67 -29.90
CA ASP A 114 27.16 41.68 -28.93
C ASP A 114 28.47 42.40 -29.46
N ALA A 115 29.43 41.65 -30.01
CA ALA A 115 30.59 42.24 -30.67
C ALA A 115 30.20 43.11 -31.87
N GLY A 116 29.19 42.69 -32.66
CA GLY A 116 28.65 43.48 -33.76
C GLY A 116 27.94 44.77 -33.31
N ILE A 117 27.30 44.75 -32.12
CA ILE A 117 26.72 45.95 -31.52
C ILE A 117 27.81 46.93 -31.12
N ASP A 118 28.89 46.48 -30.52
CA ASP A 118 30.03 47.32 -30.10
C ASP A 118 30.69 47.96 -31.32
N GLU A 119 30.90 47.24 -32.42
CA GLU A 119 31.43 47.80 -33.68
C GLU A 119 30.50 48.87 -34.25
N ALA A 120 29.20 48.56 -34.36
CA ALA A 120 28.20 49.51 -34.87
C ALA A 120 28.07 50.75 -33.99
N ARG A 121 28.20 50.60 -32.66
CA ARG A 121 28.22 51.70 -31.71
C ARG A 121 29.39 52.66 -31.94
N VAL A 122 30.61 52.15 -32.08
CA VAL A 122 31.79 52.98 -32.33
C VAL A 122 31.63 53.75 -33.65
N ARG A 123 31.10 53.10 -34.69
CA ARG A 123 30.84 53.79 -35.99
C ARG A 123 29.78 54.89 -35.84
N LEU A 124 28.71 54.64 -35.10
CA LEU A 124 27.66 55.62 -34.81
C LEU A 124 28.21 56.82 -34.02
N ASP A 125 29.01 56.57 -32.98
CA ASP A 125 29.60 57.64 -32.16
C ASP A 125 30.55 58.53 -32.99
N ASN A 126 31.38 57.95 -33.91
CA ASN A 126 32.22 58.69 -34.80
C ASN A 126 31.38 59.52 -35.77
N ALA A 127 30.41 58.94 -36.48
CA ALA A 127 29.52 59.63 -37.39
C ALA A 127 28.73 60.77 -36.69
N ARG A 128 28.30 60.55 -35.40
CA ARG A 128 27.63 61.58 -34.63
C ARG A 128 28.55 62.77 -34.32
N GLN A 129 29.82 62.52 -33.98
CA GLN A 129 30.79 63.57 -33.71
C GLN A 129 31.05 64.42 -34.98
N ASP A 130 31.17 63.75 -36.13
CA ASP A 130 31.37 64.46 -37.44
C ASP A 130 30.10 65.25 -37.78
N ASP A 131 28.91 64.72 -37.64
CA ASP A 131 27.64 65.45 -37.86
C ASP A 131 27.57 66.73 -36.98
N GLN A 132 27.87 66.60 -35.67
CA GLN A 132 27.88 67.74 -34.73
C GLN A 132 28.92 68.79 -35.13
N ARG A 133 30.13 68.36 -35.55
CA ARG A 133 31.21 69.26 -35.99
C ARG A 133 30.80 70.00 -37.26
N TYR A 134 30.29 69.31 -38.27
CA TYR A 134 29.88 69.92 -39.54
C TYR A 134 28.63 70.81 -39.36
N ALA A 135 27.75 70.53 -38.47
CA ALA A 135 26.63 71.39 -38.09
C ALA A 135 27.10 72.75 -37.51
N GLN A 136 28.22 72.75 -36.73
CA GLN A 136 28.82 74.00 -36.23
C GLN A 136 29.55 74.76 -37.32
N LEU A 137 30.29 74.04 -38.19
CA LEU A 137 31.02 74.65 -39.36
C LEU A 137 30.04 75.28 -40.35
N LEU A 138 28.88 74.64 -40.57
CA LEU A 138 27.85 75.21 -41.45
C LEU A 138 27.29 76.49 -40.89
N LYS A 139 27.04 76.56 -39.57
CA LYS A 139 26.61 77.81 -38.89
C LYS A 139 27.64 78.95 -39.00
N ALA A 140 28.90 78.60 -39.12
CA ALA A 140 30.01 79.55 -39.30
C ALA A 140 30.34 79.83 -40.77
N ASP A 141 29.50 79.37 -41.73
CA ASP A 141 29.71 79.47 -43.20
C ASP A 141 31.03 78.85 -43.67
N ALA A 142 31.62 77.96 -42.93
CA ALA A 142 32.92 77.32 -43.26
C ALA A 142 32.78 76.05 -44.09
N VAL A 143 31.59 75.51 -44.34
CA VAL A 143 31.28 74.38 -45.17
C VAL A 143 30.01 74.62 -45.97
N THR A 144 29.82 73.87 -47.09
CA THR A 144 28.61 73.98 -47.93
C THR A 144 27.45 73.14 -47.33
N GLN A 145 26.23 73.50 -47.65
CA GLN A 145 25.05 72.69 -47.27
C GLN A 145 25.15 71.24 -47.77
N GLN A 146 25.64 71.07 -49.02
CA GLN A 146 25.83 69.70 -49.59
C GLN A 146 26.81 68.87 -48.78
N GLN A 147 27.91 69.50 -48.30
CA GLN A 147 28.88 68.75 -47.46
C GLN A 147 28.24 68.35 -46.13
N TYR A 148 27.46 69.22 -45.50
CA TYR A 148 26.72 68.86 -44.28
C TYR A 148 25.70 67.75 -44.52
N ASP A 149 24.88 67.85 -45.56
CA ASP A 149 23.85 66.88 -45.89
C ASP A 149 24.45 65.48 -46.11
N GLN A 150 25.65 65.41 -46.73
CA GLN A 150 26.38 64.14 -46.91
C GLN A 150 26.76 63.48 -45.53
N ILE A 151 27.33 64.32 -44.65
CA ILE A 151 27.75 63.83 -43.32
C ILE A 151 26.53 63.47 -42.48
N HIS A 152 25.44 64.25 -42.52
CA HIS A 152 24.19 63.93 -41.82
C HIS A 152 23.57 62.62 -42.30
N THR A 153 23.61 62.38 -43.64
CA THR A 153 23.15 61.11 -44.24
C THR A 153 23.99 59.93 -43.70
N ASN A 154 25.29 60.09 -43.60
CA ASN A 154 26.19 59.05 -43.03
C ASN A 154 25.87 58.75 -41.57
N TYR A 155 25.59 59.78 -40.76
CA TYR A 155 25.15 59.60 -39.37
C TYR A 155 23.85 58.85 -39.33
N LEU A 156 22.79 59.16 -40.07
CA LEU A 156 21.52 58.48 -40.13
C LEU A 156 21.67 57.01 -40.53
N ALA A 157 22.56 56.75 -41.55
CA ALA A 157 22.87 55.38 -41.98
C ALA A 157 23.55 54.56 -40.85
N ALA A 158 24.53 55.14 -40.15
CA ALA A 158 25.19 54.48 -39.02
C ALA A 158 24.22 54.23 -37.89
N LYS A 159 23.30 55.15 -37.56
CA LYS A 159 22.24 54.98 -36.59
C LYS A 159 21.29 53.83 -36.94
N ALA A 160 20.81 53.81 -38.19
CA ALA A 160 19.93 52.72 -38.66
C ALA A 160 20.61 51.35 -38.57
N ARG A 161 21.93 51.29 -38.90
CA ARG A 161 22.71 50.05 -38.75
C ARG A 161 22.86 49.59 -37.34
N TYR A 162 23.14 50.48 -36.38
CA TYR A 162 23.21 50.18 -34.97
C TYR A 162 21.85 49.63 -34.45
N GLU A 163 20.74 50.31 -34.75
CA GLU A 163 19.41 49.86 -34.37
C GLU A 163 19.06 48.50 -34.96
N GLN A 164 19.47 48.18 -36.17
CA GLN A 164 19.25 46.89 -36.81
C GLN A 164 19.95 45.77 -36.04
N VAL A 165 21.23 45.94 -35.67
CA VAL A 165 21.99 44.93 -34.92
C VAL A 165 21.42 44.72 -33.53
N VAL A 166 21.02 45.81 -32.83
CA VAL A 166 20.35 45.74 -31.53
C VAL A 166 19.05 44.95 -31.59
N ARG A 167 18.22 45.17 -32.64
CA ARG A 167 16.99 44.40 -32.84
C ARG A 167 17.26 42.93 -33.16
N SER A 168 18.30 42.63 -33.94
CA SER A 168 18.73 41.25 -34.20
C SER A 168 19.12 40.54 -32.92
N ARG A 169 19.88 41.21 -32.04
CA ARG A 169 20.25 40.68 -30.71
C ARG A 169 19.02 40.40 -29.81
N ALA A 170 18.02 41.30 -29.85
CA ALA A 170 16.79 41.12 -29.11
C ALA A 170 15.99 39.88 -29.59
N THR A 171 16.04 39.57 -30.89
CA THR A 171 15.41 38.34 -31.43
C THR A 171 16.12 37.09 -30.91
N LEU A 172 17.44 37.05 -30.88
CA LEU A 172 18.20 35.94 -30.29
C LEU A 172 17.87 35.71 -28.84
N ASN A 173 17.69 36.80 -28.07
CA ASN A 173 17.28 36.69 -26.67
C ASN A 173 15.89 36.04 -26.50
N ARG A 174 14.94 36.35 -27.37
CA ARG A 174 13.61 35.69 -27.37
C ARG A 174 13.73 34.21 -27.72
N THR A 175 14.59 33.87 -28.68
CA THR A 175 14.86 32.48 -29.07
C THR A 175 15.46 31.70 -27.89
N GLU A 176 16.41 32.28 -27.15
CA GLU A 176 16.97 31.64 -25.95
C GLU A 176 15.91 31.41 -24.89
N GLN A 177 15.03 32.39 -24.63
CA GLN A 177 13.93 32.25 -23.70
C GLN A 177 12.97 31.13 -24.12
N GLU A 178 12.60 31.05 -25.38
CA GLU A 178 11.76 29.97 -25.91
C GLU A 178 12.42 28.60 -25.71
N GLN A 179 13.72 28.48 -26.03
CA GLN A 179 14.48 27.26 -25.78
C GLN A 179 14.55 26.91 -24.27
N GLY A 180 14.65 27.93 -23.41
CA GLY A 180 14.58 27.77 -21.93
C GLY A 180 13.26 27.17 -21.48
N HIS A 181 12.13 27.63 -22.05
CA HIS A 181 10.81 27.03 -21.78
C HIS A 181 10.72 25.57 -22.26
N ARG A 182 11.28 25.28 -23.46
CA ARG A 182 11.35 23.89 -23.97
C ARG A 182 12.22 23.02 -23.06
N LEU A 183 13.34 23.52 -22.56
CA LEU A 183 14.15 22.78 -21.60
C LEU A 183 13.38 22.46 -20.30
N SER A 184 12.58 23.41 -19.82
CA SER A 184 11.71 23.18 -18.66
C SER A 184 10.64 22.10 -18.93
N GLN A 185 10.04 22.10 -20.14
CA GLN A 185 9.11 21.06 -20.57
C GLN A 185 9.79 19.68 -20.63
N ASN A 186 11.02 19.61 -21.22
CA ASN A 186 11.77 18.36 -21.27
C ASN A 186 12.12 17.83 -19.86
N LYS A 187 12.46 18.71 -18.91
CA LYS A 187 12.69 18.29 -17.52
C LYS A 187 11.43 17.69 -16.90
N ALA A 188 10.28 18.29 -17.11
CA ALA A 188 9.00 17.73 -16.63
C ALA A 188 8.69 16.38 -17.31
N ALA A 189 8.99 16.23 -18.61
CA ALA A 189 8.83 14.95 -19.32
C ALA A 189 9.75 13.86 -18.76
N ILE A 190 10.99 14.19 -18.39
CA ILE A 190 11.94 13.29 -17.73
C ILE A 190 11.39 12.83 -16.37
N GLU A 191 10.81 13.73 -15.57
CA GLU A 191 10.20 13.37 -14.28
C GLU A 191 9.02 12.41 -14.47
N VAL A 192 8.17 12.63 -15.47
CA VAL A 192 7.07 11.73 -15.83
C VAL A 192 7.60 10.35 -16.25
N ALA A 193 8.63 10.30 -17.10
CA ALA A 193 9.25 9.04 -17.52
C ALA A 193 9.89 8.30 -16.34
N GLN A 194 10.52 9.01 -15.40
CA GLN A 194 11.05 8.42 -14.16
C GLN A 194 9.94 7.84 -13.27
N ALA A 195 8.80 8.51 -13.16
CA ALA A 195 7.65 7.99 -12.44
C ALA A 195 7.09 6.70 -13.08
N GLN A 196 7.09 6.62 -14.43
CA GLN A 196 6.70 5.42 -15.16
C GLN A 196 7.64 4.24 -14.88
N ILE A 197 8.95 4.46 -14.79
CA ILE A 197 9.92 3.43 -14.39
C ILE A 197 9.62 2.93 -12.97
N ASN A 198 9.37 3.85 -12.04
CA ASN A 198 9.07 3.47 -10.66
C ASN A 198 7.79 2.63 -10.58
N LEU A 199 6.76 2.96 -11.35
CA LEU A 199 5.53 2.17 -11.46
C LEU A 199 5.78 0.78 -12.06
N ALA A 200 6.56 0.69 -13.14
CA ALA A 200 6.90 -0.58 -13.77
C ALA A 200 7.73 -1.48 -12.81
N ARG A 201 8.68 -0.91 -12.07
CA ARG A 201 9.44 -1.65 -11.03
C ARG A 201 8.55 -2.13 -9.90
N LEU A 202 7.60 -1.32 -9.46
CA LEU A 202 6.64 -1.69 -8.44
C LEU A 202 5.79 -2.88 -8.90
N ASN A 203 5.25 -2.83 -10.13
CA ASN A 203 4.48 -3.94 -10.70
C ASN A 203 5.33 -5.21 -10.85
N LEU A 204 6.59 -5.08 -11.27
CA LEU A 204 7.52 -6.20 -11.33
C LEU A 204 7.78 -6.77 -9.92
N SER A 205 7.90 -5.96 -8.89
CA SER A 205 8.08 -6.45 -7.51
C SER A 205 6.87 -7.27 -7.02
N TYR A 206 5.67 -6.97 -7.50
CA TYR A 206 4.44 -7.70 -7.14
C TYR A 206 4.34 -9.09 -7.79
N THR A 207 5.21 -9.44 -8.74
CA THR A 207 5.29 -10.80 -9.29
C THR A 207 5.90 -11.78 -8.29
N VAL A 208 6.61 -11.31 -7.27
CA VAL A 208 7.15 -12.10 -6.17
C VAL A 208 6.25 -11.91 -4.96
N ILE A 209 5.43 -12.90 -4.66
CA ILE A 209 4.49 -12.87 -3.54
C ILE A 209 5.20 -13.40 -2.29
N THR A 210 5.23 -12.58 -1.25
CA THR A 210 5.92 -12.89 0.01
C THR A 210 4.93 -13.00 1.17
N ALA A 211 5.34 -13.73 2.21
CA ALA A 211 4.61 -13.82 3.46
C ALA A 211 4.46 -12.45 4.12
N THR A 212 3.22 -12.10 4.51
CA THR A 212 2.89 -10.82 5.13
C THR A 212 3.10 -10.80 6.64
N ALA A 213 3.11 -11.99 7.28
CA ALA A 213 3.29 -12.20 8.71
C ALA A 213 4.07 -13.50 8.96
N ASP A 214 4.58 -13.64 10.19
CA ASP A 214 5.11 -14.91 10.67
C ASP A 214 3.96 -15.85 10.99
N GLY A 215 4.10 -17.15 10.67
CA GLY A 215 3.04 -18.10 10.96
C GLY A 215 3.20 -19.42 10.23
N VAL A 216 2.10 -20.12 10.06
CA VAL A 216 2.04 -21.39 9.35
C VAL A 216 1.15 -21.23 8.14
N VAL A 217 1.68 -21.65 6.98
CA VAL A 217 0.93 -21.62 5.70
C VAL A 217 -0.20 -22.65 5.76
N GLY A 218 -1.39 -22.25 5.31
CA GLY A 218 -2.56 -23.11 5.22
C GLY A 218 -2.52 -24.09 4.05
N LYS A 219 -3.71 -24.56 3.64
CA LYS A 219 -3.87 -25.45 2.50
C LYS A 219 -3.55 -24.72 1.19
N LYS A 220 -2.89 -25.42 0.27
CA LYS A 220 -2.55 -24.93 -1.06
C LYS A 220 -3.73 -25.12 -2.03
N ASN A 221 -4.33 -24.02 -2.48
CA ASN A 221 -5.42 -24.05 -3.47
C ASN A 221 -4.98 -23.58 -4.86
N ILE A 222 -3.65 -23.50 -5.11
CA ILE A 222 -3.06 -23.00 -6.35
C ILE A 222 -2.08 -24.02 -6.94
N HIS A 223 -1.88 -23.94 -8.26
CA HIS A 223 -1.01 -24.86 -9.00
C HIS A 223 -0.08 -24.09 -9.94
N VAL A 224 1.11 -24.62 -10.17
CA VAL A 224 2.05 -24.10 -11.19
C VAL A 224 1.38 -24.14 -12.56
N GLY A 225 1.52 -23.08 -13.34
CA GLY A 225 0.86 -22.90 -14.65
C GLY A 225 -0.57 -22.41 -14.57
N GLN A 226 -1.14 -22.20 -13.39
CA GLN A 226 -2.47 -21.60 -13.22
C GLN A 226 -2.42 -20.10 -13.49
N LEU A 227 -3.42 -19.59 -14.24
CA LEU A 227 -3.65 -18.16 -14.39
C LEU A 227 -4.32 -17.60 -13.13
N VAL A 228 -3.77 -16.52 -12.58
CA VAL A 228 -4.34 -15.81 -11.42
C VAL A 228 -4.67 -14.37 -11.77
N GLN A 229 -5.63 -13.79 -11.04
CA GLN A 229 -6.12 -12.45 -11.23
C GLN A 229 -5.77 -11.55 -10.03
N PRO A 230 -5.62 -10.23 -10.21
CA PRO A 230 -5.43 -9.31 -9.09
C PRO A 230 -6.53 -9.45 -8.03
N GLY A 231 -6.14 -9.53 -6.76
CA GLY A 231 -7.04 -9.74 -5.62
C GLY A 231 -7.32 -11.20 -5.28
N GLN A 232 -6.92 -12.15 -6.11
CA GLN A 232 -7.10 -13.58 -5.82
C GLN A 232 -6.21 -14.02 -4.66
N ALA A 233 -6.80 -14.75 -3.69
CA ALA A 233 -6.08 -15.35 -2.57
C ALA A 233 -5.18 -16.49 -3.09
N MET A 234 -3.91 -16.45 -2.71
CA MET A 234 -2.93 -17.46 -3.05
C MET A 234 -2.84 -18.53 -1.96
N VAL A 235 -2.79 -18.09 -0.72
CA VAL A 235 -2.68 -18.94 0.45
C VAL A 235 -3.04 -18.12 1.70
N ASP A 236 -3.49 -18.80 2.73
CA ASP A 236 -3.74 -18.20 4.04
C ASP A 236 -2.55 -18.47 4.96
N ILE A 237 -2.16 -17.49 5.76
CA ILE A 237 -1.16 -17.62 6.83
C ILE A 237 -1.89 -17.55 8.16
N VAL A 238 -1.74 -18.58 8.96
CA VAL A 238 -2.23 -18.63 10.35
C VAL A 238 -1.15 -18.05 11.24
N ASP A 239 -1.43 -16.91 11.84
CA ASP A 239 -0.49 -16.23 12.76
C ASP A 239 -0.53 -16.92 14.14
N ASN A 240 0.63 -17.33 14.60
CA ASN A 240 0.80 -17.99 15.91
C ASN A 240 1.05 -16.98 17.06
N SER A 241 0.98 -15.69 16.82
CA SER A 241 1.32 -14.67 17.81
C SER A 241 0.26 -14.53 18.89
N GLU A 242 -1.01 -14.67 18.53
CA GLU A 242 -2.14 -14.49 19.44
C GLU A 242 -3.20 -15.57 19.25
N LEU A 243 -3.57 -16.22 20.36
CA LEU A 243 -4.66 -17.17 20.46
C LEU A 243 -5.73 -16.63 21.40
N TRP A 244 -6.98 -16.77 21.02
CA TRP A 244 -8.11 -16.49 21.90
C TRP A 244 -9.20 -17.53 21.72
N VAL A 245 -10.12 -17.60 22.67
CA VAL A 245 -11.31 -18.43 22.57
C VAL A 245 -12.52 -17.54 22.37
N VAL A 246 -13.40 -17.92 21.47
CA VAL A 246 -14.75 -17.36 21.35
C VAL A 246 -15.72 -18.37 21.90
N ALA A 247 -16.27 -18.07 23.07
CA ALA A 247 -17.24 -18.90 23.77
C ALA A 247 -18.64 -18.28 23.66
N ASN A 248 -19.60 -19.07 23.19
CA ASN A 248 -20.98 -18.63 22.98
C ASN A 248 -21.84 -19.04 24.16
N TYR A 249 -22.09 -18.11 25.09
CA TYR A 249 -22.95 -18.32 26.25
C TYR A 249 -24.40 -17.98 25.92
N ARG A 250 -25.34 -18.65 26.61
CA ARG A 250 -26.77 -18.33 26.51
C ARG A 250 -27.05 -16.98 27.14
N GLU A 251 -28.05 -16.27 26.62
CA GLU A 251 -28.48 -14.97 27.14
C GLU A 251 -28.79 -15.04 28.65
N THR A 252 -29.34 -16.17 29.13
CA THR A 252 -29.65 -16.43 30.54
C THR A 252 -28.43 -16.55 31.46
N GLN A 253 -27.25 -16.84 30.90
CA GLN A 253 -25.98 -16.99 31.63
C GLN A 253 -25.21 -15.67 31.76
N LEU A 254 -25.55 -14.69 30.92
CA LEU A 254 -24.79 -13.41 30.82
C LEU A 254 -24.69 -12.67 32.20
N PRO A 255 -25.72 -12.64 33.07
CA PRO A 255 -25.59 -11.98 34.37
C PRO A 255 -24.50 -12.57 35.28
N GLY A 256 -24.09 -13.82 35.04
CA GLY A 256 -23.00 -14.50 35.74
C GLY A 256 -21.61 -14.28 35.19
N ILE A 257 -21.48 -13.53 34.03
CA ILE A 257 -20.21 -13.34 33.32
C ILE A 257 -19.81 -11.86 33.39
N SER A 258 -18.67 -11.59 33.97
CA SER A 258 -18.11 -10.23 34.06
C SER A 258 -16.78 -10.10 33.34
N LEU A 259 -16.43 -8.88 32.89
CA LEU A 259 -15.13 -8.60 32.33
C LEU A 259 -14.03 -8.89 33.36
N GLY A 260 -12.95 -9.54 32.92
CA GLY A 260 -11.84 -9.93 33.79
C GLY A 260 -12.12 -11.21 34.62
N ALA A 261 -13.27 -11.85 34.48
CA ALA A 261 -13.55 -13.12 35.17
C ALA A 261 -12.60 -14.22 34.66
N LYS A 262 -12.15 -15.08 35.58
CA LYS A 262 -11.30 -16.23 35.24
C LYS A 262 -12.13 -17.35 34.63
N VAL A 263 -11.58 -17.96 33.60
CA VAL A 263 -12.21 -19.02 32.84
C VAL A 263 -11.28 -20.22 32.80
N SER A 264 -11.80 -21.38 33.24
CA SER A 264 -11.16 -22.67 33.00
C SER A 264 -11.57 -23.19 31.63
N ILE A 265 -10.60 -23.60 30.84
CA ILE A 265 -10.77 -24.00 29.42
C ILE A 265 -10.19 -25.39 29.26
N ARG A 266 -11.00 -26.31 28.75
CA ARG A 266 -10.59 -27.67 28.42
C ARG A 266 -10.77 -27.91 26.93
N ALA A 267 -9.69 -28.31 26.24
CA ALA A 267 -9.73 -28.61 24.82
C ALA A 267 -9.95 -30.12 24.59
N ASP A 268 -10.88 -30.47 23.71
CA ASP A 268 -11.19 -31.88 23.39
C ASP A 268 -9.96 -32.60 22.81
N ALA A 269 -9.12 -31.89 22.07
CA ALA A 269 -7.92 -32.47 21.49
C ALA A 269 -6.76 -32.67 22.48
N VAL A 270 -6.83 -32.08 23.70
CA VAL A 270 -5.77 -32.14 24.72
C VAL A 270 -6.41 -32.32 26.09
N PRO A 271 -7.05 -33.48 26.35
CA PRO A 271 -7.89 -33.68 27.53
C PRO A 271 -7.14 -33.65 28.89
N ASP A 272 -5.82 -33.89 28.86
CA ASP A 272 -4.98 -33.92 30.05
C ASP A 272 -4.45 -32.53 30.48
N VAL A 273 -4.80 -31.48 29.76
CA VAL A 273 -4.29 -30.12 30.01
C VAL A 273 -5.47 -29.18 30.21
N GLU A 274 -5.54 -28.56 31.36
CA GLU A 274 -6.45 -27.45 31.63
C GLU A 274 -5.73 -26.14 31.30
N PHE A 275 -6.40 -25.28 30.55
CA PHE A 275 -5.93 -23.96 30.18
C PHE A 275 -6.70 -22.92 30.98
N GLU A 276 -6.04 -21.85 31.34
CA GLU A 276 -6.65 -20.70 32.01
C GLU A 276 -6.78 -19.53 31.03
N GLY A 277 -7.82 -18.73 31.23
CA GLY A 277 -8.02 -17.51 30.48
C GLY A 277 -8.83 -16.51 31.27
N THR A 278 -8.91 -15.30 30.73
CA THR A 278 -9.71 -14.21 31.27
C THR A 278 -10.70 -13.70 30.26
N VAL A 279 -11.89 -13.32 30.69
CA VAL A 279 -12.91 -12.67 29.86
C VAL A 279 -12.38 -11.29 29.43
N GLU A 280 -12.02 -11.17 28.17
CA GLU A 280 -11.51 -9.92 27.62
C GLU A 280 -12.63 -8.99 27.17
N ARG A 281 -13.60 -9.53 26.44
CA ARG A 281 -14.74 -8.78 25.88
C ARG A 281 -16.00 -9.63 25.83
N ILE A 282 -17.12 -8.97 26.02
CA ILE A 282 -18.47 -9.53 25.83
C ILE A 282 -19.09 -8.79 24.65
N SER A 283 -19.68 -9.51 23.71
CA SER A 283 -20.32 -8.89 22.53
C SER A 283 -21.59 -8.15 22.95
N ASP A 284 -21.80 -6.95 22.42
CA ASP A 284 -23.03 -6.16 22.60
C ASP A 284 -24.20 -6.66 21.73
N ALA A 285 -23.97 -7.68 20.89
CA ALA A 285 -24.99 -8.26 20.03
C ALA A 285 -24.92 -9.79 20.04
N THR A 286 -26.07 -10.41 19.80
CA THR A 286 -26.17 -11.88 19.70
C THR A 286 -25.54 -12.40 18.42
N GLY A 287 -25.11 -13.65 18.39
CA GLY A 287 -24.54 -14.27 17.19
C GLY A 287 -25.50 -14.27 16.00
N SER A 288 -26.80 -14.31 16.20
CA SER A 288 -27.81 -14.24 15.16
C SER A 288 -27.91 -12.85 14.49
N ALA A 289 -27.58 -11.77 15.23
CA ALA A 289 -27.57 -10.42 14.69
C ALA A 289 -26.44 -10.18 13.66
N PHE A 290 -25.35 -10.98 13.75
CA PHE A 290 -24.23 -10.97 12.79
C PHE A 290 -24.35 -12.02 11.70
N SER A 291 -25.44 -12.80 11.67
CA SER A 291 -25.63 -13.83 10.64
C SER A 291 -25.89 -13.20 9.28
N VAL A 292 -25.21 -13.72 8.24
CA VAL A 292 -25.43 -13.33 6.85
C VAL A 292 -26.85 -13.65 6.37
N ILE A 293 -27.50 -14.64 7.00
CA ILE A 293 -28.90 -15.02 6.73
C ILE A 293 -29.69 -14.74 8.02
N PRO A 294 -30.39 -13.61 8.14
CA PRO A 294 -31.24 -13.33 9.26
C PRO A 294 -32.35 -14.38 9.35
N GLN A 295 -32.58 -14.93 10.55
CA GLN A 295 -33.74 -15.78 10.79
C GLN A 295 -34.99 -14.88 10.91
N ASP A 296 -35.73 -14.73 9.81
CA ASP A 296 -37.02 -14.03 9.83
C ASP A 296 -38.15 -15.04 10.08
N ASN A 297 -38.90 -14.85 11.15
CA ASN A 297 -40.10 -15.63 11.48
C ASN A 297 -41.32 -15.06 10.73
N ALA A 298 -41.23 -14.94 9.39
CA ALA A 298 -42.28 -14.36 8.54
C ALA A 298 -43.60 -15.16 8.48
N THR A 299 -43.67 -16.35 9.12
CA THR A 299 -44.84 -17.26 9.03
C THR A 299 -45.89 -17.07 10.12
N GLY A 300 -45.83 -16.02 10.92
CA GLY A 300 -46.90 -15.63 11.88
C GLY A 300 -46.91 -16.34 13.22
N ASN A 301 -46.10 -17.37 13.44
CA ASN A 301 -45.92 -18.01 14.75
C ASN A 301 -44.57 -17.62 15.34
N PHE A 302 -44.53 -16.76 16.36
CA PHE A 302 -43.33 -16.42 17.09
C PHE A 302 -42.90 -17.57 17.98
N VAL A 303 -41.75 -18.19 17.68
CA VAL A 303 -41.08 -19.14 18.57
C VAL A 303 -39.89 -18.45 19.21
N LYS A 304 -39.90 -18.30 20.53
CA LYS A 304 -38.76 -17.75 21.26
C LYS A 304 -37.59 -18.74 21.17
N VAL A 305 -36.57 -18.39 20.37
CA VAL A 305 -35.30 -19.13 20.27
C VAL A 305 -34.30 -18.50 21.21
N GLU A 306 -33.68 -19.30 22.05
CA GLU A 306 -32.63 -18.85 22.99
C GLU A 306 -31.43 -18.33 22.19
N GLN A 307 -31.07 -17.08 22.47
CA GLN A 307 -29.95 -16.42 21.78
C GLN A 307 -28.63 -16.73 22.49
N ARG A 308 -27.54 -16.75 21.70
CA ARG A 308 -26.18 -16.91 22.24
C ARG A 308 -25.37 -15.62 22.00
N ILE A 309 -24.60 -15.25 23.01
CA ILE A 309 -23.78 -14.07 23.05
C ILE A 309 -22.30 -14.50 22.99
N PRO A 310 -21.53 -14.07 21.97
CA PRO A 310 -20.11 -14.37 21.89
C PRO A 310 -19.33 -13.63 22.98
N VAL A 311 -18.50 -14.35 23.69
CA VAL A 311 -17.56 -13.84 24.69
C VAL A 311 -16.16 -14.18 24.26
N ARG A 312 -15.30 -13.16 24.11
CA ARG A 312 -13.88 -13.33 23.80
C ARG A 312 -13.10 -13.54 25.09
N ILE A 313 -12.35 -14.62 25.13
CA ILE A 313 -11.55 -15.02 26.28
C ILE A 313 -10.09 -15.01 25.84
N HIS A 314 -9.27 -14.22 26.50
CA HIS A 314 -7.84 -14.23 26.33
C HIS A 314 -7.23 -15.44 27.04
N LEU A 315 -6.37 -16.20 26.33
CA LEU A 315 -5.70 -17.37 26.89
C LEU A 315 -4.45 -16.94 27.65
N GLU A 316 -4.34 -17.40 28.89
CA GLU A 316 -3.18 -17.19 29.76
C GLU A 316 -2.38 -18.49 29.88
N GLY A 317 -1.05 -18.39 29.95
CA GLY A 317 -0.20 -19.54 30.21
C GLY A 317 1.08 -19.61 29.41
N ASP A 318 1.79 -20.70 29.58
CA ASP A 318 3.05 -20.98 28.94
C ASP A 318 2.85 -21.21 27.42
N LYS A 319 3.66 -20.52 26.60
CA LYS A 319 3.64 -20.64 25.13
C LYS A 319 3.77 -22.09 24.66
N SER A 320 4.49 -22.95 25.39
CA SER A 320 4.65 -24.36 25.05
C SER A 320 3.35 -25.16 25.19
N LYS A 321 2.51 -24.79 26.15
CA LYS A 321 1.16 -25.39 26.33
C LYS A 321 0.20 -24.86 25.30
N LEU A 322 0.18 -23.53 25.08
CA LEU A 322 -0.69 -22.88 24.10
C LEU A 322 -0.39 -23.31 22.66
N ALA A 323 0.85 -23.66 22.34
CA ALA A 323 1.25 -24.19 21.02
C ALA A 323 0.58 -25.52 20.64
N LYS A 324 -0.06 -26.22 21.59
CA LYS A 324 -0.86 -27.41 21.32
C LYS A 324 -2.26 -27.10 20.79
N LEU A 325 -2.76 -25.87 21.02
CA LEU A 325 -4.05 -25.40 20.53
C LEU A 325 -3.90 -24.91 19.06
N ARG A 326 -4.94 -25.13 18.29
CA ARG A 326 -5.01 -24.68 16.89
C ARG A 326 -6.35 -24.01 16.62
N ALA A 327 -6.38 -23.05 15.72
CA ALA A 327 -7.62 -22.43 15.27
C ALA A 327 -8.65 -23.49 14.82
N GLY A 328 -9.88 -23.30 15.23
CA GLY A 328 -10.99 -24.20 14.93
C GLY A 328 -11.17 -25.38 15.89
N MET A 329 -10.28 -25.58 16.88
CA MET A 329 -10.49 -26.60 17.90
C MET A 329 -11.65 -26.22 18.80
N ASN A 330 -12.50 -27.22 19.12
CA ASN A 330 -13.56 -27.08 20.11
C ASN A 330 -12.99 -27.13 21.52
N VAL A 331 -13.56 -26.32 22.37
CA VAL A 331 -13.19 -26.25 23.80
C VAL A 331 -14.43 -26.08 24.67
N GLU A 332 -14.34 -26.58 25.87
CA GLU A 332 -15.31 -26.35 26.95
C GLU A 332 -14.81 -25.19 27.82
N CYS A 333 -15.69 -24.27 28.16
CA CYS A 333 -15.35 -23.09 28.95
C CYS A 333 -16.25 -23.01 30.20
N THR A 334 -15.63 -22.87 31.37
CA THR A 334 -16.32 -22.63 32.64
C THR A 334 -15.83 -21.32 33.24
N VAL A 335 -16.71 -20.35 33.37
CA VAL A 335 -16.41 -19.08 34.04
C VAL A 335 -16.53 -19.32 35.56
N ASN A 336 -15.46 -19.12 36.30
CA ASN A 336 -15.45 -19.22 37.75
C ASN A 336 -16.03 -17.92 38.34
N LYS A 337 -16.97 -18.07 39.31
CA LYS A 337 -17.54 -16.93 40.06
C LYS A 337 -16.59 -16.38 41.09
#